data_e672ca5f34d98597ea5d544ab693469c
#
_entry.id   e672ca5f34d98597ea5d544ab693469c
#
_cell.length_a   1.000
_cell.length_b   1.000
_cell.length_c   1.000
_cell.angle_alpha   90.00
_cell.angle_beta   90.00
_cell.angle_gamma   90.00
#
_symmetry.space_group_name_H-M   'P 1'
#
loop_
_entity.id
_entity.type
_entity.pdbx_description
1 polymer ?
#
loop_
_entity_poly.entity_id
_entity_poly.type
_entity_poly.pdbx_seq_one_letter_code
_entity_poly.pdbx_strand_id
1 'polypeptide(L)'
;ALGKAQRVMNLLRQQKYNETIYIHGSLEKLCQYYSKEKINIGKFEKVSSKDKSFYEGKIIIAPPSALKDRWSRRFPNPIICMASGWMTVKQRAKQQGIELPLVISDHSDWNELLDTIKKSKAKNILITHGQEDALVYYCKKQNLVSKPLSIQGRSDEEIE
;
A
#
# COMPACT_ATOMS: atom_id res chain seq x y z
N ALA A 1 0.98 3.95 3.59
CA ALA A 1 1.26 5.28 3.05
C ALA A 1 2.64 5.39 2.40
N LEU A 2 3.59 4.61 2.84
CA LEU A 2 4.95 4.58 2.27
C LEU A 2 4.95 3.86 0.92
N GLY A 3 5.25 4.59 -0.17
CA GLY A 3 5.35 4.05 -1.53
C GLY A 3 4.02 3.85 -2.25
N LYS A 4 3.04 3.22 -1.64
CA LYS A 4 1.77 2.88 -2.30
C LYS A 4 0.97 4.11 -2.77
N ALA A 5 0.89 5.16 -1.94
CA ALA A 5 0.21 6.40 -2.33
C ALA A 5 0.87 7.03 -3.57
N GLN A 6 2.20 7.10 -3.60
CA GLN A 6 2.97 7.63 -4.71
C GLN A 6 2.84 6.76 -5.96
N ARG A 7 2.78 5.42 -5.79
CA ARG A 7 2.48 4.49 -6.89
C ARG A 7 1.10 4.76 -7.50
N VAL A 8 0.07 4.95 -6.67
CA VAL A 8 -1.28 5.30 -7.15
C VAL A 8 -1.25 6.63 -7.92
N MET A 9 -0.57 7.65 -7.39
CA MET A 9 -0.42 8.94 -8.08
C MET A 9 0.25 8.76 -9.45
N ASN A 10 1.34 8.02 -9.51
CA ASN A 10 2.05 7.74 -10.77
C ASN A 10 1.14 7.01 -11.77
N LEU A 11 0.40 5.98 -11.34
CA LEU A 11 -0.55 5.27 -12.20
C LEU A 11 -1.65 6.18 -12.74
N LEU A 12 -2.18 7.10 -11.93
CA LEU A 12 -3.14 8.10 -12.39
C LEU A 12 -2.54 9.00 -13.49
N ARG A 13 -1.26 9.40 -13.36
CA ARG A 13 -0.57 10.18 -14.41
C ARG A 13 -0.38 9.38 -15.69
N GLN A 14 -0.07 8.10 -15.60
CA GLN A 14 -0.01 7.22 -16.76
C GLN A 14 -1.36 7.10 -17.47
N GLN A 15 -2.47 7.18 -16.73
CA GLN A 15 -3.83 7.25 -17.28
C GLN A 15 -4.26 8.67 -17.69
N LYS A 16 -3.31 9.59 -17.83
CA LYS A 16 -3.54 10.99 -18.28
C LYS A 16 -4.39 11.85 -17.34
N TYR A 17 -4.55 11.45 -16.08
CA TYR A 17 -5.16 12.33 -15.08
C TYR A 17 -4.14 13.39 -14.66
N ASN A 18 -4.31 14.62 -15.15
CA ASN A 18 -3.34 15.71 -14.97
C ASN A 18 -3.77 16.77 -13.94
N GLU A 19 -4.94 16.62 -13.33
CA GLU A 19 -5.39 17.53 -12.28
C GLU A 19 -4.60 17.41 -10.99
N THR A 20 -4.72 18.42 -10.13
CA THR A 20 -4.11 18.41 -8.81
C THR A 20 -4.72 17.30 -7.94
N ILE A 21 -3.87 16.45 -7.35
CA ILE A 21 -4.25 15.44 -6.37
C ILE A 21 -4.07 16.04 -4.97
N TYR A 22 -5.11 15.96 -4.14
CA TYR A 22 -5.02 16.43 -2.76
C TYR A 22 -4.56 15.31 -1.83
N ILE A 23 -3.68 15.63 -0.90
CA ILE A 23 -3.06 14.61 -0.04
C ILE A 23 -3.25 14.92 1.45
N HIS A 24 -3.36 13.89 2.26
CA HIS A 24 -3.26 14.01 3.70
C HIS A 24 -1.87 14.51 4.11
N GLY A 25 -1.78 15.33 5.14
CA GLY A 25 -0.50 15.92 5.58
C GLY A 25 0.61 14.93 5.87
N SER A 26 0.29 13.72 6.33
CA SER A 26 1.29 12.67 6.58
C SER A 26 2.03 12.17 5.32
N LEU A 27 1.49 12.43 4.13
CA LEU A 27 2.08 12.03 2.86
C LEU A 27 3.01 13.09 2.27
N GLU A 28 2.93 14.32 2.77
CA GLU A 28 3.56 15.50 2.14
C GLU A 28 5.06 15.34 1.93
N LYS A 29 5.80 15.03 3.01
CA LYS A 29 7.27 14.89 2.95
C LYS A 29 7.71 13.82 1.95
N LEU A 30 7.01 12.69 1.93
CA LEU A 30 7.36 11.60 1.02
C LEU A 30 7.01 11.95 -0.44
N CYS A 31 5.89 12.63 -0.69
CA CYS A 31 5.55 13.11 -2.04
C CYS A 31 6.57 14.15 -2.53
N GLN A 32 7.02 15.06 -1.67
CA GLN A 32 8.09 16.01 -2.00
C GLN A 32 9.39 15.29 -2.38
N TYR A 33 9.76 14.24 -1.64
CA TYR A 33 10.94 13.42 -1.94
C TYR A 33 10.81 12.76 -3.32
N TYR A 34 9.68 12.11 -3.63
CA TYR A 34 9.43 11.49 -4.93
C TYR A 34 9.51 12.50 -6.08
N SER A 35 8.97 13.72 -5.88
CA SER A 35 9.08 14.80 -6.88
C SER A 35 10.54 15.25 -7.09
N LYS A 36 11.32 15.35 -6.00
CA LYS A 36 12.75 15.68 -6.06
C LYS A 36 13.54 14.63 -6.84
N GLU A 37 13.23 13.35 -6.64
CA GLU A 37 13.81 12.23 -7.38
C GLU A 37 13.26 12.09 -8.81
N LYS A 38 12.51 13.11 -9.31
CA LYS A 38 11.93 13.17 -10.66
C LYS A 38 10.97 12.02 -11.00
N ILE A 39 10.40 11.38 -10.01
CA ILE A 39 9.34 10.38 -10.20
C ILE A 39 8.04 11.12 -10.50
N ASN A 40 7.42 10.81 -11.63
CA ASN A 40 6.21 11.50 -12.08
C ASN A 40 4.99 11.15 -11.22
N ILE A 41 4.78 11.90 -10.17
CA ILE A 41 3.53 11.87 -9.37
C ILE A 41 2.62 13.07 -9.66
N GLY A 42 3.07 14.00 -10.50
CA GLY A 42 2.35 15.18 -10.95
C GLY A 42 2.10 16.21 -9.85
N LYS A 43 1.16 17.14 -10.11
CA LYS A 43 0.80 18.18 -9.14
C LYS A 43 0.04 17.59 -7.96
N PHE A 44 0.43 17.97 -6.76
CA PHE A 44 -0.28 17.62 -5.53
C PHE A 44 -0.27 18.78 -4.54
N GLU A 45 -1.29 18.83 -3.70
CA GLU A 45 -1.42 19.82 -2.63
C GLU A 45 -1.90 19.15 -1.35
N LYS A 46 -1.44 19.65 -0.22
CA LYS A 46 -1.97 19.23 1.07
C LYS A 46 -3.40 19.75 1.24
N VAL A 47 -4.29 18.87 1.72
CA VAL A 47 -5.64 19.27 2.11
C VAL A 47 -5.58 20.36 3.18
N SER A 48 -6.22 21.49 2.91
CA SER A 48 -6.29 22.66 3.76
C SER A 48 -7.74 22.94 4.21
N SER A 49 -7.92 23.98 5.02
CA SER A 49 -9.24 24.43 5.48
C SER A 49 -9.95 25.26 4.38
N LYS A 50 -10.33 24.58 3.28
CA LYS A 50 -11.19 25.14 2.23
C LYS A 50 -12.63 24.71 2.45
N ASP A 51 -13.57 25.37 1.77
CA ASP A 51 -14.98 24.98 1.79
C ASP A 51 -15.16 23.53 1.33
N LYS A 52 -16.16 22.86 1.88
CA LYS A 52 -16.42 21.44 1.58
C LYS A 52 -16.64 21.20 0.07
N SER A 53 -17.37 22.10 -0.60
CA SER A 53 -17.63 22.04 -2.04
C SER A 53 -16.39 22.12 -2.91
N PHE A 54 -15.31 22.73 -2.41
CA PHE A 54 -14.05 22.81 -3.15
C PHE A 54 -13.47 21.44 -3.51
N TYR A 55 -13.72 20.43 -2.68
CA TYR A 55 -13.17 19.09 -2.88
C TYR A 55 -14.11 18.16 -3.68
N GLU A 56 -15.26 18.64 -4.12
CA GLU A 56 -16.15 17.85 -4.97
C GLU A 56 -15.48 17.49 -6.30
N GLY A 57 -15.59 16.22 -6.69
CA GLY A 57 -14.97 15.70 -7.90
C GLY A 57 -13.44 15.63 -7.87
N LYS A 58 -12.79 15.94 -6.75
CA LYS A 58 -11.33 15.88 -6.60
C LYS A 58 -10.85 14.54 -6.05
N ILE A 59 -9.67 14.13 -6.49
CA ILE A 59 -9.00 12.96 -5.92
C ILE A 59 -8.23 13.36 -4.67
N ILE A 60 -8.52 12.65 -3.59
CA ILE A 60 -7.89 12.86 -2.28
C ILE A 60 -7.24 11.56 -1.85
N ILE A 61 -5.96 11.59 -1.54
CA ILE A 61 -5.20 10.42 -1.09
C ILE A 61 -4.81 10.58 0.38
N ALA A 62 -5.14 9.56 1.16
CA ALA A 62 -4.90 9.53 2.60
C ALA A 62 -4.53 8.12 3.08
N PRO A 63 -3.88 7.97 4.24
CA PRO A 63 -3.71 6.67 4.87
C PRO A 63 -5.08 6.10 5.30
N PRO A 64 -5.25 4.76 5.37
CA PRO A 64 -6.51 4.13 5.76
C PRO A 64 -7.07 4.62 7.11
N SER A 65 -6.21 4.93 8.07
CA SER A 65 -6.60 5.46 9.38
C SER A 65 -7.37 6.79 9.28
N ALA A 66 -7.05 7.64 8.31
CA ALA A 66 -7.71 8.93 8.12
C ALA A 66 -9.21 8.79 7.73
N LEU A 67 -9.62 7.64 7.21
CA LEU A 67 -11.03 7.39 6.86
C LEU A 67 -11.93 7.35 8.11
N LYS A 68 -11.41 6.88 9.24
CA LYS A 68 -12.13 6.77 10.52
C LYS A 68 -12.01 8.02 11.38
N ASP A 69 -11.17 8.98 11.00
CA ASP A 69 -10.90 10.19 11.75
C ASP A 69 -11.85 11.34 11.36
N ARG A 70 -11.89 12.37 12.20
CA ARG A 70 -12.59 13.65 11.92
C ARG A 70 -12.12 14.30 10.62
N TRP A 71 -10.91 14.00 10.20
CA TRP A 71 -10.32 14.53 8.96
C TRP A 71 -11.16 14.19 7.73
N SER A 72 -11.72 12.99 7.64
CA SER A 72 -12.54 12.55 6.49
C SER A 72 -13.90 13.27 6.40
N ARG A 73 -14.44 13.74 7.53
CA ARG A 73 -15.77 14.39 7.62
C ARG A 73 -15.83 15.74 6.88
N ARG A 74 -14.71 16.25 6.43
CA ARG A 74 -14.64 17.50 5.64
C ARG A 74 -15.05 17.31 4.17
N PHE A 75 -15.09 16.07 3.69
CA PHE A 75 -15.43 15.79 2.30
C PHE A 75 -16.90 15.40 2.18
N PRO A 76 -17.69 16.11 1.34
CA PRO A 76 -19.08 15.76 1.13
C PRO A 76 -19.19 14.53 0.24
N ASN A 77 -19.99 13.55 0.66
CA ASN A 77 -20.31 12.33 -0.11
C ASN A 77 -19.11 11.70 -0.83
N PRO A 78 -18.02 11.37 -0.14
CA PRO A 78 -16.84 10.84 -0.81
C PRO A 78 -17.09 9.40 -1.29
N ILE A 79 -16.71 9.10 -2.51
CA ILE A 79 -16.60 7.71 -2.99
C ILE A 79 -15.34 7.09 -2.36
N ILE A 80 -15.54 6.06 -1.55
CA ILE A 80 -14.45 5.42 -0.82
C ILE A 80 -13.75 4.43 -1.71
N CYS A 81 -12.49 4.75 -2.04
CA CYS A 81 -11.60 3.92 -2.82
C CYS A 81 -10.46 3.37 -1.93
N MET A 82 -10.16 2.10 -2.03
CA MET A 82 -9.02 1.49 -1.34
C MET A 82 -8.09 0.78 -2.31
N ALA A 83 -6.81 1.16 -2.28
CA ALA A 83 -5.74 0.51 -3.03
C ALA A 83 -5.02 -0.52 -2.12
N SER A 84 -5.28 -1.81 -2.36
CA SER A 84 -4.67 -2.90 -1.59
C SER A 84 -4.73 -4.20 -2.38
N GLY A 85 -3.74 -5.09 -2.19
CA GLY A 85 -3.79 -6.45 -2.71
C GLY A 85 -4.99 -7.25 -2.17
N TRP A 86 -5.46 -6.93 -0.94
CA TRP A 86 -6.65 -7.56 -0.35
C TRP A 86 -7.95 -7.22 -1.06
N MET A 87 -7.96 -6.24 -1.96
CA MET A 87 -9.15 -5.86 -2.73
C MET A 87 -9.51 -6.89 -3.81
N THR A 88 -8.70 -7.91 -4.02
CA THR A 88 -9.09 -9.11 -4.78
C THR A 88 -10.25 -9.86 -4.13
N VAL A 89 -10.39 -9.75 -2.79
CA VAL A 89 -11.44 -10.42 -2.02
C VAL A 89 -12.64 -9.49 -1.90
N LYS A 90 -13.63 -9.63 -2.80
CA LYS A 90 -14.82 -8.76 -2.86
C LYS A 90 -15.57 -8.64 -1.52
N GLN A 91 -15.63 -9.71 -0.75
CA GLN A 91 -16.30 -9.70 0.55
C GLN A 91 -15.63 -8.74 1.55
N ARG A 92 -14.30 -8.65 1.55
CA ARG A 92 -13.56 -7.69 2.41
C ARG A 92 -13.86 -6.24 2.02
N ALA A 93 -13.88 -5.94 0.73
CA ALA A 93 -14.24 -4.60 0.26
C ALA A 93 -15.64 -4.21 0.75
N LYS A 94 -16.62 -5.10 0.59
CA LYS A 94 -18.01 -4.88 1.05
C LYS A 94 -18.11 -4.67 2.57
N GLN A 95 -17.43 -5.50 3.36
CA GLN A 95 -17.42 -5.38 4.83
C GLN A 95 -16.80 -4.06 5.32
N GLN A 96 -15.87 -3.49 4.56
CA GLN A 96 -15.23 -2.22 4.90
C GLN A 96 -15.91 -1.00 4.28
N GLY A 97 -17.05 -1.18 3.60
CA GLY A 97 -17.77 -0.08 2.93
C GLY A 97 -16.96 0.55 1.78
N ILE A 98 -16.10 -0.23 1.11
CA ILE A 98 -15.30 0.24 -0.01
C ILE A 98 -16.13 0.17 -1.29
N GLU A 99 -16.37 1.32 -1.90
CA GLU A 99 -17.16 1.44 -3.13
C GLU A 99 -16.32 1.17 -4.38
N LEU A 100 -15.04 1.58 -4.37
CA LEU A 100 -14.12 1.38 -5.48
C LEU A 100 -12.86 0.62 -5.01
N PRO A 101 -12.86 -0.71 -5.05
CA PRO A 101 -11.69 -1.50 -4.72
C PRO A 101 -10.66 -1.46 -5.86
N LEU A 102 -9.43 -1.05 -5.58
CA LEU A 102 -8.30 -1.10 -6.49
C LEU A 102 -7.33 -2.19 -6.05
N VAL A 103 -7.10 -3.17 -6.91
CA VAL A 103 -6.13 -4.24 -6.65
C VAL A 103 -4.72 -3.71 -6.97
N ILE A 104 -4.15 -2.99 -6.02
CA ILE A 104 -2.79 -2.44 -6.12
C ILE A 104 -2.02 -2.84 -4.88
N SER A 105 -0.96 -3.63 -5.06
CA SER A 105 -0.07 -4.07 -3.98
C SER A 105 1.35 -3.51 -4.21
N ASP A 106 2.01 -3.17 -3.13
CA ASP A 106 3.44 -2.85 -3.06
C ASP A 106 4.25 -4.02 -2.47
N HIS A 107 3.58 -5.15 -2.24
CA HIS A 107 4.19 -6.41 -1.82
C HIS A 107 4.39 -7.31 -3.02
N SER A 108 5.46 -8.07 -3.01
CA SER A 108 5.71 -9.12 -3.99
C SER A 108 4.63 -10.20 -3.89
N ASP A 109 4.21 -10.71 -5.04
CA ASP A 109 3.38 -11.91 -5.10
C ASP A 109 4.25 -13.18 -4.95
N TRP A 110 3.61 -14.34 -5.00
CA TRP A 110 4.29 -15.63 -4.86
C TRP A 110 5.38 -15.83 -5.92
N ASN A 111 5.10 -15.51 -7.17
CA ASN A 111 6.05 -15.69 -8.28
C ASN A 111 7.23 -14.74 -8.17
N GLU A 112 6.97 -13.48 -7.80
CA GLU A 112 8.01 -12.47 -7.56
C GLU A 112 8.93 -12.85 -6.39
N LEU A 113 8.36 -13.45 -5.31
CA LEU A 113 9.14 -14.00 -4.20
C LEU A 113 10.07 -15.13 -4.67
N LEU A 114 9.54 -16.10 -5.43
CA LEU A 114 10.32 -17.21 -5.96
C LEU A 114 11.42 -16.72 -6.90
N ASP A 115 11.12 -15.76 -7.75
CA ASP A 115 12.10 -15.14 -8.66
C ASP A 115 13.20 -14.41 -7.88
N THR A 116 12.84 -13.71 -6.81
CA THR A 116 13.79 -13.03 -5.93
C THR A 116 14.74 -14.05 -5.29
N ILE A 117 14.20 -15.15 -4.76
CA ILE A 117 15.02 -16.23 -4.18
C ILE A 117 16.00 -16.79 -5.21
N LYS A 118 15.52 -17.11 -6.42
CA LYS A 118 16.36 -17.62 -7.50
C LYS A 118 17.47 -16.62 -7.90
N LYS A 119 17.10 -15.36 -8.10
CA LYS A 119 18.03 -14.28 -8.50
C LYS A 119 19.05 -13.96 -7.43
N SER A 120 18.71 -14.11 -6.15
CA SER A 120 19.64 -13.88 -5.04
C SER A 120 20.82 -14.85 -5.01
N LYS A 121 20.65 -16.06 -5.57
CA LYS A 121 21.61 -17.19 -5.49
C LYS A 121 21.98 -17.57 -4.06
N ALA A 122 21.16 -17.19 -3.08
CA ALA A 122 21.39 -17.49 -1.67
C ALA A 122 21.15 -18.98 -1.42
N LYS A 123 22.04 -19.60 -0.64
CA LYS A 123 21.91 -21.01 -0.21
C LYS A 123 21.00 -21.14 1.02
N ASN A 124 20.98 -20.12 1.86
CA ASN A 124 20.22 -20.10 3.11
C ASN A 124 19.12 -19.04 2.98
N ILE A 125 17.87 -19.43 3.15
CA ILE A 125 16.68 -18.57 3.08
C ILE A 125 16.04 -18.53 4.46
N LEU A 126 16.01 -17.35 5.07
CA LEU A 126 15.32 -17.08 6.32
C LEU A 126 14.00 -16.39 5.99
N ILE A 127 12.89 -16.96 6.45
CA ILE A 127 11.55 -16.52 6.10
C ILE A 127 10.88 -15.94 7.34
N THR A 128 10.26 -14.78 7.18
CA THR A 128 9.54 -14.10 8.26
C THR A 128 8.26 -13.45 7.72
N HIS A 129 7.28 -13.30 8.58
CA HIS A 129 5.93 -12.78 8.31
C HIS A 129 5.02 -13.68 7.46
N GLY A 130 3.77 -13.75 7.87
CA GLY A 130 2.72 -14.51 7.17
C GLY A 130 2.81 -16.02 7.40
N GLN A 131 2.28 -16.78 6.45
CA GLN A 131 2.34 -18.25 6.46
C GLN A 131 3.68 -18.72 5.92
N GLU A 132 4.65 -18.85 6.79
CA GLU A 132 6.04 -19.17 6.47
C GLU A 132 6.19 -20.59 5.89
N ASP A 133 5.36 -21.54 6.31
CA ASP A 133 5.48 -22.96 6.00
C ASP A 133 5.46 -23.26 4.50
N ALA A 134 4.61 -22.59 3.73
CA ALA A 134 4.50 -22.81 2.30
C ALA A 134 5.80 -22.48 1.57
N LEU A 135 6.43 -21.36 1.92
CA LEU A 135 7.68 -20.92 1.30
C LEU A 135 8.87 -21.73 1.77
N VAL A 136 8.90 -22.13 3.06
CA VAL A 136 9.89 -23.07 3.61
C VAL A 136 9.84 -24.40 2.87
N TYR A 137 8.64 -24.94 2.69
CA TYR A 137 8.45 -26.22 1.96
C TYR A 137 8.92 -26.12 0.51
N TYR A 138 8.55 -25.03 -0.18
CA TYR A 138 9.01 -24.80 -1.55
C TYR A 138 10.53 -24.72 -1.64
N CYS A 139 11.18 -23.93 -0.78
CA CYS A 139 12.64 -23.80 -0.76
C CYS A 139 13.33 -25.15 -0.51
N LYS A 140 12.84 -25.94 0.42
CA LYS A 140 13.36 -27.30 0.67
C LYS A 140 13.25 -28.20 -0.57
N LYS A 141 12.14 -28.13 -1.32
CA LYS A 141 11.99 -28.87 -2.59
C LYS A 141 12.99 -28.41 -3.67
N GLN A 142 13.49 -27.19 -3.58
CA GLN A 142 14.53 -26.67 -4.47
C GLN A 142 15.96 -26.91 -3.94
N ASN A 143 16.13 -27.78 -2.94
CA ASN A 143 17.40 -28.07 -2.28
C ASN A 143 18.06 -26.83 -1.63
N LEU A 144 17.25 -25.85 -1.21
CA LEU A 144 17.71 -24.69 -0.47
C LEU A 144 17.54 -24.91 1.03
N VAL A 145 18.51 -24.50 1.83
CA VAL A 145 18.39 -24.49 3.29
C VAL A 145 17.42 -23.37 3.67
N SER A 146 16.29 -23.72 4.27
CA SER A 146 15.27 -22.75 4.63
C SER A 146 14.64 -23.04 5.98
N LYS A 147 14.38 -21.99 6.74
CA LYS A 147 13.71 -22.04 8.03
C LYS A 147 13.01 -20.72 8.34
N PRO A 148 11.99 -20.73 9.21
CA PRO A 148 11.46 -19.50 9.79
C PRO A 148 12.55 -18.70 10.49
N LEU A 149 12.48 -17.38 10.42
CA LEU A 149 13.33 -16.49 11.19
C LEU A 149 12.71 -16.31 12.58
N SER A 150 13.18 -17.09 13.54
CA SER A 150 12.80 -16.93 14.95
C SER A 150 13.46 -15.66 15.49
N ILE A 151 12.67 -14.68 15.91
CA ILE A 151 13.17 -13.50 16.62
C ILE A 151 13.33 -13.90 18.08
N GLN A 152 14.55 -14.11 18.55
CA GLN A 152 14.81 -14.36 19.97
C GLN A 152 14.36 -13.15 20.79
N GLY A 153 13.50 -13.37 21.80
CA GLY A 153 13.10 -12.38 22.80
C GLY A 153 11.75 -11.70 22.61
N ARG A 154 10.93 -12.09 21.62
CA ARG A 154 9.50 -11.75 21.59
C ARG A 154 8.68 -13.02 21.77
N SER A 155 8.04 -13.15 22.91
CA SER A 155 6.94 -14.10 23.10
C SER A 155 5.74 -13.61 22.29
N ASP A 156 5.00 -14.54 21.67
CA ASP A 156 3.81 -14.27 20.85
C ASP A 156 2.62 -13.66 21.63
N GLU A 157 2.81 -13.26 22.88
CA GLU A 157 1.79 -12.73 23.77
C GLU A 157 1.58 -11.19 23.68
N GLU A 158 2.31 -10.48 22.83
CA GLU A 158 2.19 -9.02 22.71
C GLU A 158 1.53 -8.54 21.40
N ILE A 159 0.72 -9.39 20.74
CA ILE A 159 -0.06 -8.98 19.55
C ILE A 159 -1.53 -9.38 19.77
N GLU A 160 -2.21 -8.71 20.69
CA GLU A 160 -3.65 -8.51 20.68
C GLU A 160 -4.03 -7.04 20.42
#